data_f68b94fb59c637957ceceb3fabb9100e
#
_entry.id   f68b94fb59c637957ceceb3fabb9100e
#
_cell.length_a   1.000
_cell.length_b   1.000
_cell.length_c   1.000
_cell.angle_alpha   90.00
_cell.angle_beta   90.00
_cell.angle_gamma   90.00
#
_symmetry.space_group_name_H-M   'P 1'
#
loop_
_entity.id
_entity.type
_entity.pdbx_description
1 polymer ?
#
loop_
_entity_poly.entity_id
_entity_poly.type
_entity_poly.pdbx_seq_one_letter_code
_entity_poly.pdbx_strand_id
1 'polypeptide(L)'
;MRKIYATFITLLTVLQVSAQGWPADYKGVMLQGFAWDSYSESQWSRLESQADEIADYFNLVWVPNSAYAGRMTNDMGYHPVYWFKQDCAFGTEDQLRSMIKTYKDKGVGFIADIVINHRNGIGADESWVDFPAETYKGETFQLGLSDICKDDECASNG
;
A
#
# COMPACT_ATOMS: atom_id res chain seq x y z
N MET A 1 -39.37 1.20 -53.59
CA MET A 1 -39.13 1.35 -52.14
C MET A 1 -37.77 0.69 -51.83
N ARG A 2 -36.76 1.50 -51.63
CA ARG A 2 -35.41 1.02 -51.28
C ARG A 2 -35.35 0.85 -49.74
N LYS A 3 -35.10 -0.37 -49.26
CA LYS A 3 -34.86 -0.66 -47.85
C LYS A 3 -33.42 -0.28 -47.52
N ILE A 4 -33.25 0.71 -46.66
CA ILE A 4 -31.94 1.11 -46.11
C ILE A 4 -31.70 0.23 -44.89
N TYR A 5 -30.75 -0.68 -44.97
CA TYR A 5 -30.29 -1.46 -43.81
C TYR A 5 -29.23 -0.59 -43.12
N ALA A 6 -29.61 -0.06 -41.95
CA ALA A 6 -28.66 0.58 -41.04
C ALA A 6 -27.86 -0.50 -40.33
N THR A 7 -26.62 -0.68 -40.72
CA THR A 7 -25.68 -1.56 -40.01
C THR A 7 -25.16 -0.81 -38.79
N PHE A 8 -25.65 -1.18 -37.60
CA PHE A 8 -25.09 -0.74 -36.35
C PHE A 8 -23.73 -1.44 -36.15
N ILE A 9 -22.65 -0.72 -36.38
CA ILE A 9 -21.31 -1.15 -35.95
C ILE A 9 -21.19 -0.81 -34.48
N THR A 10 -21.40 -1.81 -33.63
CA THR A 10 -21.10 -1.71 -32.19
C THR A 10 -19.60 -1.71 -32.05
N LEU A 11 -19.02 -0.52 -31.83
CA LEU A 11 -17.60 -0.38 -31.49
C LEU A 11 -17.42 -0.94 -30.07
N LEU A 12 -17.02 -2.19 -29.96
CA LEU A 12 -16.56 -2.78 -28.71
C LEU A 12 -15.21 -2.12 -28.37
N THR A 13 -15.24 -1.07 -27.57
CA THR A 13 -14.04 -0.59 -26.89
C THR A 13 -13.66 -1.64 -25.85
N VAL A 14 -12.74 -2.51 -26.21
CA VAL A 14 -12.06 -3.37 -25.24
C VAL A 14 -11.23 -2.45 -24.37
N LEU A 15 -11.74 -2.09 -23.19
CA LEU A 15 -10.92 -1.53 -22.12
C LEU A 15 -9.91 -2.63 -21.77
N GLN A 16 -8.72 -2.52 -22.33
CA GLN A 16 -7.60 -3.29 -21.84
C GLN A 16 -7.33 -2.77 -20.42
N VAL A 17 -7.85 -3.46 -19.43
CA VAL A 17 -7.32 -3.37 -18.08
C VAL A 17 -5.93 -4.00 -18.18
N SER A 18 -4.92 -3.17 -18.47
CA SER A 18 -3.56 -3.55 -18.21
C SER A 18 -3.49 -3.74 -16.70
N ALA A 19 -3.58 -4.97 -16.23
CA ALA A 19 -2.97 -5.29 -14.96
C ALA A 19 -1.53 -4.80 -15.11
N GLN A 20 -1.17 -3.74 -14.38
CA GLN A 20 0.18 -3.21 -14.43
C GLN A 20 1.09 -4.23 -13.76
N GLY A 21 1.36 -5.30 -14.49
CA GLY A 21 2.50 -6.12 -14.22
C GLY A 21 3.75 -5.31 -14.49
N TRP A 22 4.82 -5.68 -13.87
CA TRP A 22 6.13 -5.11 -14.12
C TRP A 22 6.46 -5.23 -15.63
N PRO A 23 6.91 -4.18 -16.31
CA PRO A 23 7.27 -4.29 -17.70
C PRO A 23 8.34 -5.36 -17.90
N ALA A 24 8.13 -6.27 -18.85
CA ALA A 24 9.03 -7.41 -19.09
C ALA A 24 10.47 -6.98 -19.45
N ASP A 25 10.63 -5.77 -19.95
CA ASP A 25 11.91 -5.16 -20.37
C ASP A 25 12.40 -4.07 -19.41
N TYR A 26 11.83 -3.97 -18.22
CA TYR A 26 12.25 -2.98 -17.23
C TYR A 26 13.72 -3.20 -16.82
N LYS A 27 14.53 -2.17 -17.02
CA LYS A 27 15.98 -2.20 -16.77
C LYS A 27 16.41 -1.39 -15.54
N GLY A 28 15.43 -0.89 -14.78
CA GLY A 28 15.72 -0.11 -13.58
C GLY A 28 16.22 -0.96 -12.42
N VAL A 29 16.91 -0.33 -11.50
CA VAL A 29 17.40 -0.93 -10.26
C VAL A 29 16.50 -0.50 -9.11
N MET A 30 16.10 -1.45 -8.27
CA MET A 30 15.30 -1.21 -7.07
C MET A 30 16.18 -1.26 -5.82
N LEU A 31 16.03 -0.27 -4.95
CA LEU A 31 16.53 -0.29 -3.59
C LEU A 31 15.46 -0.84 -2.66
N GLN A 32 15.79 -1.83 -1.83
CA GLN A 32 15.02 -2.12 -0.63
C GLN A 32 15.36 -1.04 0.40
N GLY A 33 14.43 -0.10 0.62
CA GLY A 33 14.64 1.09 1.45
C GLY A 33 14.57 0.83 2.96
N PHE A 34 14.56 -0.42 3.39
CA PHE A 34 14.48 -0.83 4.79
C PHE A 34 15.11 -2.19 5.01
N ALA A 35 15.43 -2.51 6.26
CA ALA A 35 15.75 -3.85 6.73
C ALA A 35 14.81 -4.21 7.89
N TRP A 36 14.80 -5.47 8.29
CA TRP A 36 14.01 -5.89 9.45
C TRP A 36 14.49 -5.11 10.70
N ASP A 37 13.54 -4.61 11.48
CA ASP A 37 13.76 -3.77 12.66
C ASP A 37 14.42 -2.39 12.41
N SER A 38 14.48 -1.92 11.15
CA SER A 38 15.10 -0.63 10.81
C SER A 38 14.14 0.58 10.95
N TYR A 39 13.09 0.48 11.74
CA TYR A 39 12.12 1.56 11.91
C TYR A 39 12.71 2.88 12.43
N SER A 40 13.86 2.86 13.09
CA SER A 40 14.58 4.07 13.51
C SER A 40 15.56 4.58 12.46
N GLU A 41 16.14 3.69 11.66
CA GLU A 41 17.14 4.01 10.64
C GLU A 41 16.53 4.33 9.27
N SER A 42 15.33 3.80 8.98
CA SER A 42 14.65 3.96 7.69
C SER A 42 13.43 4.87 7.77
N GLN A 43 13.42 5.84 8.69
CA GLN A 43 12.34 6.82 8.79
C GLN A 43 12.15 7.59 7.48
N TRP A 44 10.92 7.98 7.19
CA TRP A 44 10.56 8.71 5.96
C TRP A 44 11.42 9.96 5.75
N SER A 45 11.64 10.75 6.80
CA SER A 45 12.48 11.94 6.74
C SER A 45 13.95 11.63 6.46
N ARG A 46 14.45 10.50 6.95
CA ARG A 46 15.83 10.07 6.70
C ARG A 46 15.99 9.58 5.26
N LEU A 47 15.09 8.74 4.77
CA LEU A 47 15.09 8.33 3.36
C LEU A 47 14.95 9.55 2.44
N GLU A 48 14.10 10.51 2.79
CA GLU A 48 13.97 11.75 2.03
C GLU A 48 15.28 12.52 1.95
N SER A 49 16.01 12.62 3.06
CA SER A 49 17.30 13.34 3.09
C SER A 49 18.39 12.68 2.21
N GLN A 50 18.23 11.42 1.84
CA GLN A 50 19.14 10.66 1.00
C GLN A 50 18.71 10.63 -0.48
N ALA A 51 17.65 11.34 -0.83
CA ALA A 51 17.03 11.24 -2.15
C ALA A 51 17.95 11.62 -3.30
N ASP A 52 18.87 12.58 -3.11
CA ASP A 52 19.85 12.96 -4.14
C ASP A 52 20.78 11.79 -4.47
N GLU A 53 21.39 11.21 -3.45
CA GLU A 53 22.29 10.09 -3.60
C GLU A 53 21.61 8.83 -4.15
N ILE A 54 20.43 8.52 -3.64
CA ILE A 54 19.67 7.33 -4.07
C ILE A 54 19.23 7.47 -5.52
N ALA A 55 18.82 8.65 -5.96
CA ALA A 55 18.37 8.88 -7.34
C ALA A 55 19.48 8.71 -8.38
N ASP A 56 20.74 8.82 -8.02
CA ASP A 56 21.86 8.60 -8.91
C ASP A 56 22.04 7.12 -9.31
N TYR A 57 21.52 6.20 -8.50
CA TYR A 57 21.76 4.76 -8.67
C TYR A 57 20.49 3.91 -8.79
N PHE A 58 19.36 4.39 -8.29
CA PHE A 58 18.14 3.61 -8.20
C PHE A 58 16.97 4.29 -8.91
N ASN A 59 16.12 3.48 -9.52
CA ASN A 59 14.91 3.93 -10.21
C ASN A 59 13.65 3.73 -9.37
N LEU A 60 13.74 2.86 -8.37
CA LEU A 60 12.64 2.49 -7.48
C LEU A 60 13.16 2.32 -6.06
N VAL A 61 12.30 2.65 -5.10
CA VAL A 61 12.53 2.38 -3.68
C VAL A 61 11.35 1.56 -3.16
N TRP A 62 11.62 0.39 -2.63
CA TRP A 62 10.64 -0.41 -1.91
C TRP A 62 10.63 0.01 -0.45
N VAL A 63 9.46 0.41 0.04
CA VAL A 63 9.23 0.86 1.42
C VAL A 63 8.29 -0.10 2.15
N PRO A 64 8.44 -0.24 3.49
CA PRO A 64 7.59 -1.12 4.28
C PRO A 64 6.16 -0.60 4.35
N ASN A 65 5.26 -1.40 4.94
CA ASN A 65 3.88 -1.01 5.13
C ASN A 65 3.79 0.29 5.96
N SER A 66 3.09 1.27 5.41
CA SER A 66 2.92 2.58 6.03
C SER A 66 1.64 2.72 6.87
N ALA A 67 0.78 1.70 6.85
CA ALA A 67 -0.46 1.71 7.63
C ALA A 67 -0.19 1.61 9.12
N TYR A 68 -1.05 2.24 9.93
CA TYR A 68 -0.92 2.23 11.38
C TYR A 68 -1.12 0.82 11.95
N ALA A 69 -0.14 0.31 12.67
CA ALA A 69 -0.10 -1.03 13.23
C ALA A 69 -0.19 -1.06 14.78
N GLY A 70 -0.85 -0.07 15.37
CA GLY A 70 -1.04 -0.01 16.82
C GLY A 70 0.06 0.72 17.59
N ARG A 71 1.23 0.92 16.98
CA ARG A 71 2.38 1.59 17.58
C ARG A 71 3.02 2.60 16.63
N MET A 72 3.57 3.66 17.21
CA MET A 72 4.32 4.68 16.49
C MET A 72 5.83 4.51 16.61
N THR A 73 6.27 3.44 17.26
CA THR A 73 7.69 3.11 17.46
C THR A 73 7.86 1.60 17.54
N ASN A 74 9.01 1.13 17.12
CA ASN A 74 9.39 -0.28 17.24
C ASN A 74 8.41 -1.25 16.55
N ASP A 75 7.97 -0.89 15.34
CA ASP A 75 6.97 -1.65 14.59
C ASP A 75 7.28 -1.63 13.10
N MET A 76 7.28 -2.79 12.48
CA MET A 76 7.48 -2.91 11.03
C MET A 76 6.21 -2.72 10.19
N GLY A 77 5.05 -2.60 10.83
CA GLY A 77 3.78 -2.29 10.15
C GLY A 77 3.04 -3.48 9.56
N TYR A 78 3.49 -4.73 9.75
CA TYR A 78 2.89 -5.90 9.09
C TYR A 78 1.66 -6.47 9.77
N HIS A 79 1.11 -5.80 10.77
CA HIS A 79 -0.15 -6.14 11.43
C HIS A 79 -1.05 -4.89 11.57
N PRO A 80 -1.50 -4.33 10.45
CA PRO A 80 -2.20 -3.04 10.43
C PRO A 80 -3.49 -3.10 11.26
N VAL A 81 -3.68 -2.06 12.06
CA VAL A 81 -4.94 -1.80 12.79
C VAL A 81 -5.86 -0.91 11.97
N TYR A 82 -5.29 0.05 11.25
CA TYR A 82 -5.99 0.91 10.31
C TYR A 82 -5.29 0.88 8.95
N TRP A 83 -6.04 0.67 7.89
CA TRP A 83 -5.47 0.64 6.54
C TRP A 83 -5.25 2.03 5.93
N PHE A 84 -6.10 2.99 6.28
CA PHE A 84 -6.05 4.34 5.69
C PHE A 84 -5.37 5.38 6.57
N LYS A 85 -5.03 5.06 7.81
CA LYS A 85 -4.20 5.88 8.67
C LYS A 85 -2.73 5.56 8.40
N GLN A 86 -2.00 6.54 7.86
CA GLN A 86 -0.62 6.35 7.39
C GLN A 86 0.45 6.89 8.36
N ASP A 87 0.09 7.11 9.61
CA ASP A 87 1.05 7.39 10.68
C ASP A 87 1.57 6.08 11.26
N CYS A 88 2.86 5.83 11.19
CA CYS A 88 3.47 4.57 11.60
C CYS A 88 4.84 4.78 12.24
N ALA A 89 5.54 3.72 12.61
CA ALA A 89 6.86 3.81 13.24
C ALA A 89 7.93 4.44 12.32
N PHE A 90 7.72 4.45 11.00
CA PHE A 90 8.63 5.08 10.05
C PHE A 90 8.37 6.58 9.88
N GLY A 91 7.30 7.12 10.39
CA GLY A 91 6.96 8.54 10.36
C GLY A 91 5.48 8.83 10.16
N THR A 92 5.16 10.11 10.02
CA THR A 92 3.80 10.58 9.78
C THR A 92 3.42 10.50 8.30
N GLU A 93 2.11 10.56 8.02
CA GLU A 93 1.61 10.64 6.65
C GLU A 93 2.19 11.83 5.87
N ASP A 94 2.34 12.98 6.51
CA ASP A 94 2.93 14.17 5.87
C ASP A 94 4.39 13.93 5.47
N GLN A 95 5.17 13.26 6.33
CA GLN A 95 6.55 12.89 6.02
C GLN A 95 6.62 11.88 4.87
N LEU A 96 5.73 10.88 4.86
CA LEU A 96 5.61 9.92 3.77
C LEU A 96 5.30 10.62 2.44
N ARG A 97 4.33 11.53 2.43
CA ARG A 97 3.94 12.30 1.24
C ARG A 97 5.07 13.21 0.75
N SER A 98 5.78 13.87 1.66
CA SER A 98 6.96 14.69 1.34
C SER A 98 8.05 13.86 0.68
N MET A 99 8.41 12.74 1.28
CA MET A 99 9.39 11.81 0.75
C MET A 99 9.02 11.33 -0.66
N ILE A 100 7.79 10.85 -0.85
CA ILE A 100 7.31 10.39 -2.16
C ILE A 100 7.42 11.50 -3.21
N LYS A 101 7.02 12.73 -2.84
CA LYS A 101 7.13 13.87 -3.75
C LYS A 101 8.58 14.16 -4.14
N THR A 102 9.48 14.20 -3.17
CA THR A 102 10.90 14.49 -3.38
C THR A 102 11.54 13.48 -4.35
N TYR A 103 11.28 12.19 -4.15
CA TYR A 103 11.78 11.15 -5.05
C TYR A 103 11.14 11.21 -6.44
N LYS A 104 9.83 11.44 -6.50
CA LYS A 104 9.11 11.59 -7.77
C LYS A 104 9.66 12.74 -8.60
N ASP A 105 9.98 13.87 -7.99
CA ASP A 105 10.59 15.03 -8.64
C ASP A 105 11.98 14.70 -9.23
N LYS A 106 12.62 13.64 -8.73
CA LYS A 106 13.90 13.09 -9.22
C LYS A 106 13.75 11.90 -10.18
N GLY A 107 12.51 11.54 -10.54
CA GLY A 107 12.23 10.43 -11.45
C GLY A 107 12.32 9.03 -10.81
N VAL A 108 12.37 8.94 -9.49
CA VAL A 108 12.37 7.67 -8.74
C VAL A 108 10.96 7.31 -8.29
N GLY A 109 10.53 6.09 -8.60
CA GLY A 109 9.24 5.55 -8.17
C GLY A 109 9.31 4.82 -6.81
N PHE A 110 8.12 4.54 -6.25
CA PHE A 110 8.00 3.75 -5.02
C PHE A 110 7.26 2.44 -5.27
N ILE A 111 7.68 1.42 -4.53
CA ILE A 111 6.90 0.20 -4.33
C ILE A 111 6.45 0.21 -2.87
N ALA A 112 5.14 0.32 -2.67
CA ALA A 112 4.55 0.22 -1.35
C ALA A 112 4.29 -1.24 -1.01
N ASP A 113 4.81 -1.67 0.12
CA ASP A 113 4.44 -2.95 0.72
C ASP A 113 3.08 -2.78 1.41
N ILE A 114 2.06 -3.44 0.90
CA ILE A 114 0.68 -3.24 1.37
C ILE A 114 0.15 -4.52 1.99
N VAL A 115 -0.19 -4.46 3.27
CA VAL A 115 -0.83 -5.57 3.99
C VAL A 115 -2.34 -5.40 3.91
N ILE A 116 -2.99 -6.17 3.04
CA ILE A 116 -4.45 -6.16 2.86
C ILE A 116 -5.10 -7.50 3.21
N ASN A 117 -4.29 -8.52 3.42
CA ASN A 117 -4.76 -9.89 3.69
C ASN A 117 -5.34 -10.02 5.10
N HIS A 118 -4.82 -9.30 6.05
CA HIS A 118 -5.21 -9.36 7.44
C HIS A 118 -5.17 -8.00 8.11
N ARG A 119 -5.80 -7.92 9.27
CA ARG A 119 -5.88 -6.72 10.10
C ARG A 119 -5.90 -7.14 11.57
N ASN A 120 -5.28 -6.34 12.45
CA ASN A 120 -5.32 -6.56 13.89
C ASN A 120 -6.41 -5.72 14.55
N GLY A 121 -6.91 -6.21 15.70
CA GLY A 121 -7.76 -5.44 16.60
C GLY A 121 -6.96 -4.47 17.48
N ILE A 122 -7.68 -3.70 18.31
CA ILE A 122 -7.08 -2.74 19.27
C ILE A 122 -6.95 -3.35 20.68
N GLY A 123 -7.33 -4.56 20.92
CA GLY A 123 -7.29 -5.17 22.25
C GLY A 123 -5.87 -5.29 22.82
N ALA A 124 -5.77 -5.46 24.11
CA ALA A 124 -4.47 -5.70 24.77
C ALA A 124 -3.81 -7.02 24.32
N ASP A 125 -4.61 -7.92 23.78
CA ASP A 125 -4.23 -9.21 23.21
C ASP A 125 -4.18 -9.16 21.66
N GLU A 126 -4.36 -7.98 21.06
CA GLU A 126 -4.42 -7.80 19.60
C GLU A 126 -5.49 -8.70 18.94
N SER A 127 -6.62 -8.90 19.65
CA SER A 127 -7.69 -9.79 19.24
C SER A 127 -8.25 -9.44 17.85
N TRP A 128 -8.49 -10.47 17.06
CA TRP A 128 -9.09 -10.37 15.72
C TRP A 128 -10.54 -9.89 15.72
N VAL A 129 -11.21 -9.90 16.88
CA VAL A 129 -12.62 -9.54 16.99
C VAL A 129 -12.86 -8.06 17.30
N ASP A 130 -11.81 -7.34 17.67
CA ASP A 130 -11.89 -5.94 18.09
C ASP A 130 -11.41 -4.98 16.98
N PHE A 131 -11.82 -5.22 15.75
CA PHE A 131 -11.50 -4.32 14.64
C PHE A 131 -12.14 -2.96 14.87
N PRO A 132 -11.36 -1.88 14.93
CA PRO A 132 -11.92 -0.55 15.07
C PRO A 132 -12.62 -0.09 13.80
N ALA A 133 -13.65 0.74 13.96
CA ALA A 133 -14.22 1.46 12.84
C ALA A 133 -13.17 2.39 12.22
N GLU A 134 -13.16 2.46 10.90
CA GLU A 134 -12.26 3.33 10.14
C GLU A 134 -13.05 4.18 9.14
N THR A 135 -12.70 5.45 9.06
CA THR A 135 -13.36 6.37 8.13
C THR A 135 -12.39 6.85 7.06
N TYR A 136 -12.78 6.71 5.81
CA TYR A 136 -12.02 7.18 4.68
C TYR A 136 -12.94 7.85 3.65
N LYS A 137 -12.61 9.07 3.23
CA LYS A 137 -13.38 9.88 2.28
C LYS A 137 -14.87 10.05 2.64
N GLY A 138 -15.15 10.11 3.93
CA GLY A 138 -16.52 10.30 4.45
C GLY A 138 -17.34 9.03 4.59
N GLU A 139 -16.82 7.89 4.20
CA GLU A 139 -17.42 6.58 4.43
C GLU A 139 -16.77 5.90 5.63
N THR A 140 -17.57 5.34 6.50
CA THR A 140 -17.10 4.58 7.68
C THR A 140 -17.43 3.11 7.49
N PHE A 141 -16.45 2.26 7.71
CA PHE A 141 -16.62 0.81 7.71
C PHE A 141 -16.00 0.22 8.98
N GLN A 142 -16.56 -0.90 9.38
CA GLN A 142 -16.07 -1.70 10.49
C GLN A 142 -16.19 -3.16 10.13
N LEU A 143 -15.06 -3.86 10.22
CA LEU A 143 -15.04 -5.31 10.05
C LEU A 143 -15.45 -5.98 11.36
N GLY A 144 -16.03 -7.15 11.23
CA GLY A 144 -16.38 -8.01 12.34
C GLY A 144 -16.04 -9.46 12.06
N LEU A 145 -16.37 -10.35 12.97
CA LEU A 145 -16.08 -11.78 12.85
C LEU A 145 -16.67 -12.40 11.56
N SER A 146 -17.79 -11.87 11.06
CA SER A 146 -18.42 -12.34 9.81
C SER A 146 -17.63 -12.00 8.55
N ASP A 147 -16.69 -11.05 8.64
CA ASP A 147 -15.88 -10.60 7.51
C ASP A 147 -14.57 -11.38 7.39
N ILE A 148 -14.30 -12.28 8.34
CA ILE A 148 -13.14 -13.17 8.31
C ILE A 148 -13.45 -14.36 7.42
N CYS A 149 -12.56 -14.68 6.49
CA CYS A 149 -12.67 -15.85 5.64
C CYS A 149 -12.70 -17.13 6.49
N LYS A 150 -13.65 -18.03 6.18
CA LYS A 150 -13.79 -19.28 6.91
C LYS A 150 -13.05 -20.46 6.29
N ASP A 151 -12.67 -20.32 5.04
CA ASP A 151 -12.18 -21.40 4.20
C ASP A 151 -10.79 -21.10 3.61
N ASP A 152 -10.05 -20.19 4.19
CA ASP A 152 -8.71 -20.03 3.72
C ASP A 152 -7.78 -21.06 4.38
N GLU A 153 -6.62 -21.21 3.82
CA GLU A 153 -5.61 -22.10 4.33
C GLU A 153 -5.10 -21.67 5.73
N CYS A 154 -5.40 -20.43 6.13
CA CYS A 154 -4.99 -19.83 7.38
C CYS A 154 -6.11 -19.76 8.40
N ALA A 155 -7.36 -19.72 7.97
CA ALA A 155 -8.52 -19.46 8.83
C ALA A 155 -9.07 -20.70 9.53
N SER A 156 -8.39 -21.81 9.44
CA SER A 156 -8.83 -23.05 10.10
C SER A 156 -9.04 -22.93 11.62
N ASN A 157 -8.67 -21.81 12.20
CA ASN A 157 -8.72 -21.55 13.65
C ASN A 157 -9.30 -20.17 13.99
N GLY A 158 -9.95 -19.53 13.05
CA GLY A 158 -10.66 -18.26 13.30
C GLY A 158 -11.93 -18.47 14.13
#